data_85bbe6b802724f21165ea85e30dc6518
#
_entry.id   85bbe6b802724f21165ea85e30dc6518
#
_cell.length_a   1.000
_cell.length_b   1.000
_cell.length_c   1.000
_cell.angle_alpha   90.00
_cell.angle_beta   90.00
_cell.angle_gamma   90.00
#
_symmetry.space_group_name_H-M   'P 1'
#
loop_
_entity.id
_entity.type
_entity.pdbx_description
1 polymer ?
#
loop_
_entity_poly.entity_id
_entity_poly.type
_entity_poly.pdbx_seq_one_letter_code
_entity_poly.pdbx_strand_id
1 'polypeptide(L)'
;MSDTPPSSTNPNTEDLPSPTWRRATPWAIGAAVVLLLIILFVAFGTSRRSPDERALGELGFIKATCSNSDGSAAPPDSACLALRAKPTLTASEVAAAIPHLKDSDRKIELNLANTQIENLDPLKELDTLDSLDLTGTPVWNLDALKDMHSLKRLVLHRTDVENIAALKGLTGLQSLTLWDTRVSNLDALKNLTDLRQLDLRDTQVRDLDPLEDLPHLETLKLGGARNVRDIDALGQLTALKSLDLNETQIDSIAALKKLRDMQALYLANTPLRDIDVIKGMPSLKTLVLDGSKVDDIDAMRGLRQLDTLVLARTQITSIEALKELTALQRLNLADTRIENIDALKDLKNLQMLNLFRTRVRNIDALKSLTNLQELYLANTPVEDIDVLKGLTGLRELVLYGTKARNVDELKAALPKTRIVW
;
A
#
# COMPACT_ATOMS: atom_id res chain seq x y z
N MET A 1 -49.41 26.69 -21.83
CA MET A 1 -49.85 26.64 -20.46
C MET A 1 -49.51 25.24 -19.98
N SER A 2 -48.28 24.90 -19.65
CA SER A 2 -47.43 25.23 -18.51
C SER A 2 -48.09 24.92 -17.17
N ASP A 3 -47.76 23.81 -16.57
CA ASP A 3 -47.70 23.67 -15.13
C ASP A 3 -46.78 22.49 -14.76
N THR A 4 -45.54 22.82 -14.40
CA THR A 4 -44.63 21.98 -13.66
C THR A 4 -44.88 22.18 -12.17
N PRO A 5 -44.94 21.14 -11.33
CA PRO A 5 -44.97 21.28 -9.89
C PRO A 5 -43.55 21.51 -9.33
N PRO A 6 -43.40 22.19 -8.20
CA PRO A 6 -42.11 22.64 -7.67
C PRO A 6 -41.34 21.51 -6.99
N SER A 7 -40.02 21.54 -7.14
CA SER A 7 -39.02 20.74 -6.44
C SER A 7 -39.10 20.99 -4.92
N SER A 8 -39.41 19.95 -4.15
CA SER A 8 -39.18 19.95 -2.70
C SER A 8 -37.69 19.66 -2.42
N THR A 9 -36.97 20.71 -2.14
CA THR A 9 -35.64 20.61 -1.51
C THR A 9 -35.79 20.11 -0.08
N ASN A 10 -35.30 18.93 0.19
CA ASN A 10 -35.14 18.41 1.54
C ASN A 10 -33.76 18.84 2.06
N PRO A 11 -33.69 19.74 3.05
CA PRO A 11 -32.41 20.18 3.61
C PRO A 11 -32.06 19.30 4.80
N ASN A 12 -31.46 18.14 4.59
CA ASN A 12 -30.77 17.37 5.65
C ASN A 12 -30.09 16.14 5.05
N THR A 13 -29.10 16.38 4.16
CA THR A 13 -28.02 15.44 3.93
C THR A 13 -26.74 16.13 4.36
N GLU A 14 -26.52 16.23 5.68
CA GLU A 14 -25.20 16.44 6.20
C GLU A 14 -24.35 15.23 5.80
N ASP A 15 -23.32 15.48 5.03
CA ASP A 15 -22.25 14.53 4.69
C ASP A 15 -21.65 13.98 5.99
N LEU A 16 -22.10 12.81 6.41
CA LEU A 16 -21.43 12.03 7.45
C LEU A 16 -20.07 11.59 6.90
N PRO A 17 -18.97 11.84 7.60
CA PRO A 17 -17.66 11.46 7.14
C PRO A 17 -17.62 9.94 6.93
N SER A 18 -17.23 9.53 5.73
CA SER A 18 -16.95 8.14 5.39
C SER A 18 -15.97 7.55 6.42
N PRO A 19 -16.15 6.30 6.85
CA PRO A 19 -15.29 5.66 7.83
C PRO A 19 -13.82 5.76 7.41
N THR A 20 -12.97 6.21 8.32
CA THR A 20 -11.56 6.56 8.13
C THR A 20 -10.67 5.41 7.65
N TRP A 21 -11.18 4.18 7.61
CA TRP A 21 -10.42 3.01 7.14
C TRP A 21 -10.04 3.03 5.65
N ARG A 22 -10.71 3.87 4.82
CA ARG A 22 -10.29 4.08 3.41
C ARG A 22 -8.98 4.85 3.26
N ARG A 23 -8.46 5.46 4.35
CA ARG A 23 -7.25 6.30 4.31
C ARG A 23 -6.14 5.84 5.25
N ALA A 24 -6.36 4.81 6.05
CA ALA A 24 -5.30 4.23 6.87
C ALA A 24 -4.52 3.18 6.06
N THR A 25 -3.70 3.64 5.13
CA THR A 25 -2.56 2.86 4.68
C THR A 25 -1.59 2.74 5.88
N PRO A 26 -0.82 1.64 6.03
CA PRO A 26 0.13 1.44 7.13
C PRO A 26 1.16 2.57 7.31
N TRP A 27 1.23 3.51 6.39
CA TRP A 27 2.16 4.64 6.33
C TRP A 27 1.77 5.83 7.24
N ALA A 28 0.52 5.96 7.67
CA ALA A 28 0.08 7.12 8.47
C ALA A 28 0.59 7.10 9.92
N ILE A 29 0.99 5.95 10.46
CA ILE A 29 1.54 5.83 11.82
C ILE A 29 3.04 6.18 11.86
N GLY A 30 3.75 6.00 10.73
CA GLY A 30 5.18 6.36 10.63
C GLY A 30 5.44 7.88 10.59
N ALA A 31 4.55 8.66 9.99
CA ALA A 31 4.79 10.09 9.77
C ALA A 31 4.74 10.94 11.05
N ALA A 32 3.93 10.59 12.04
CA ALA A 32 3.80 11.37 13.28
C ALA A 32 4.99 11.15 14.24
N VAL A 33 5.59 9.97 14.23
CA VAL A 33 6.77 9.64 15.06
C VAL A 33 8.04 10.28 14.46
N VAL A 34 8.13 10.38 13.14
CA VAL A 34 9.28 11.01 12.46
C VAL A 34 9.34 12.52 12.71
N LEU A 35 8.19 13.20 12.82
CA LEU A 35 8.18 14.65 13.10
C LEU A 35 8.68 15.00 14.51
N LEU A 36 8.43 14.14 15.51
CA LEU A 36 8.87 14.38 16.89
C LEU A 36 10.37 14.10 17.09
N LEU A 37 10.96 13.20 16.33
CA LEU A 37 12.39 12.89 16.37
C LEU A 37 13.25 13.96 15.67
N ILE A 38 12.71 14.68 14.69
CA ILE A 38 13.42 15.78 14.00
C ILE A 38 13.64 17.00 14.93
N ILE A 39 12.72 17.25 15.87
CA ILE A 39 12.82 18.39 16.79
C ILE A 39 13.84 18.14 17.92
N LEU A 40 14.05 16.90 18.33
CA LEU A 40 15.00 16.54 19.39
C LEU A 40 16.46 16.44 18.92
N PHE A 41 16.72 16.26 17.63
CA PHE A 41 18.10 16.14 17.09
C PHE A 41 18.78 17.48 16.78
N VAL A 42 18.02 18.59 16.76
CA VAL A 42 18.59 19.95 16.55
C VAL A 42 19.24 20.49 17.83
N ALA A 43 18.99 19.91 19.01
CA ALA A 43 19.44 20.46 20.31
C ALA A 43 20.72 19.86 20.88
N PHE A 44 21.18 18.68 20.42
CA PHE A 44 22.38 18.03 20.98
C PHE A 44 23.24 17.37 19.88
N GLY A 45 24.11 18.14 19.27
CA GLY A 45 25.10 17.60 18.36
C GLY A 45 25.96 18.64 17.69
N THR A 46 26.83 19.31 18.41
CA THR A 46 27.99 20.00 17.83
C THR A 46 29.03 18.98 17.35
N SER A 47 28.62 18.06 16.49
CA SER A 47 29.50 17.33 15.62
C SER A 47 30.06 18.33 14.62
N ARG A 48 31.41 18.53 14.60
CA ARG A 48 32.09 19.38 13.62
C ARG A 48 31.72 18.86 12.23
N ARG A 49 30.81 19.55 11.51
CA ARG A 49 30.53 19.26 10.11
C ARG A 49 31.82 19.37 9.32
N SER A 50 32.07 18.46 8.41
CA SER A 50 33.17 18.59 7.45
C SER A 50 32.98 19.89 6.62
N PRO A 51 34.07 20.45 6.06
CA PRO A 51 33.95 21.63 5.19
C PRO A 51 32.91 21.43 4.07
N ASP A 52 32.84 20.23 3.49
CA ASP A 52 31.91 19.90 2.42
C ASP A 52 30.45 19.83 2.92
N GLU A 53 30.20 19.23 4.08
CA GLU A 53 28.86 19.23 4.69
C GLU A 53 28.34 20.65 5.00
N ARG A 54 29.24 21.60 5.28
CA ARG A 54 28.90 23.01 5.49
C ARG A 54 28.55 23.67 4.16
N ALA A 55 29.39 23.49 3.14
CA ALA A 55 29.14 24.02 1.81
C ALA A 55 27.82 23.52 1.23
N LEU A 56 27.53 22.22 1.37
CA LEU A 56 26.26 21.61 0.94
C LEU A 56 25.07 22.22 1.68
N GLY A 57 25.20 22.54 2.98
CA GLY A 57 24.17 23.22 3.74
C GLY A 57 23.88 24.64 3.24
N GLU A 58 24.92 25.40 2.85
CA GLU A 58 24.80 26.73 2.25
C GLU A 58 24.11 26.67 0.87
N LEU A 59 24.37 25.64 0.10
CA LEU A 59 23.73 25.36 -1.19
C LEU A 59 22.29 24.82 -1.08
N GLY A 60 21.74 24.65 0.11
CA GLY A 60 20.34 24.29 0.29
C GLY A 60 20.07 22.80 0.54
N PHE A 61 21.11 22.01 0.85
CA PHE A 61 20.95 20.62 1.27
C PHE A 61 20.85 20.45 2.78
N ILE A 62 20.08 19.46 3.20
CA ILE A 62 19.94 19.08 4.60
C ILE A 62 20.40 17.63 4.73
N LYS A 63 21.26 17.37 5.72
CA LYS A 63 21.66 15.98 6.03
C LYS A 63 20.44 15.17 6.45
N ALA A 64 20.28 14.01 5.86
CA ALA A 64 19.21 13.08 6.14
C ALA A 64 19.76 11.76 6.71
N THR A 65 18.87 10.85 7.09
CA THR A 65 19.26 9.50 7.52
C THR A 65 19.39 8.61 6.29
N CYS A 66 20.46 7.83 6.21
CA CYS A 66 20.64 6.85 5.16
C CYS A 66 19.57 5.74 5.21
N SER A 67 19.28 5.16 4.07
CA SER A 67 18.29 4.11 3.93
C SER A 67 18.90 2.80 3.39
N ASN A 68 18.26 1.68 3.74
CA ASN A 68 18.53 0.38 3.14
C ASN A 68 17.86 0.28 1.76
N SER A 69 18.17 -0.77 1.00
CA SER A 69 17.57 -1.01 -0.32
C SER A 69 16.04 -1.12 -0.30
N ASP A 70 15.44 -1.52 0.82
CA ASP A 70 13.99 -1.58 1.05
C ASP A 70 13.37 -0.23 1.49
N GLY A 71 14.21 0.80 1.69
CA GLY A 71 13.81 2.13 2.14
C GLY A 71 13.67 2.28 3.66
N SER A 72 13.99 1.26 4.45
CA SER A 72 14.10 1.38 5.90
C SER A 72 15.36 2.17 6.29
N ALA A 73 15.37 2.78 7.49
CA ALA A 73 16.56 3.53 7.97
C ALA A 73 17.77 2.59 8.13
N ALA A 74 18.91 2.99 7.57
CA ALA A 74 20.17 2.29 7.77
C ALA A 74 20.75 2.59 9.15
N PRO A 75 21.66 1.70 9.66
CA PRO A 75 22.36 1.96 10.91
C PRO A 75 23.11 3.31 10.87
N PRO A 76 23.25 4.01 12.01
CA PRO A 76 23.88 5.34 12.07
C PRO A 76 25.34 5.36 11.62
N ASP A 77 26.03 4.22 11.66
CA ASP A 77 27.45 4.06 11.27
C ASP A 77 27.62 3.63 9.80
N SER A 78 26.56 3.67 8.99
CA SER A 78 26.66 3.33 7.58
C SER A 78 27.59 4.30 6.84
N ALA A 79 28.47 3.76 5.97
CA ALA A 79 29.37 4.56 5.12
C ALA A 79 28.59 5.19 3.97
N CYS A 80 27.61 6.03 4.29
CA CYS A 80 26.79 6.75 3.32
C CYS A 80 26.62 8.22 3.70
N LEU A 81 26.33 9.05 2.69
CA LEU A 81 25.97 10.46 2.82
C LEU A 81 24.57 10.66 2.26
N ALA A 82 23.57 10.80 3.14
CA ALA A 82 22.21 11.11 2.74
C ALA A 82 21.94 12.62 2.79
N LEU A 83 21.47 13.17 1.69
CA LEU A 83 21.18 14.59 1.51
C LEU A 83 19.78 14.78 0.98
N ARG A 84 19.06 15.72 1.57
CA ARG A 84 17.74 16.16 1.10
C ARG A 84 17.80 17.62 0.66
N ALA A 85 17.36 17.92 -0.55
CA ALA A 85 17.26 19.26 -1.08
C ALA A 85 16.07 20.03 -0.48
N LYS A 86 16.21 21.35 -0.35
CA LYS A 86 15.05 22.21 -0.12
C LYS A 86 14.23 22.33 -1.41
N PRO A 87 12.90 22.51 -1.32
CA PRO A 87 12.04 22.59 -2.51
C PRO A 87 12.40 23.72 -3.48
N THR A 88 13.09 24.76 -3.00
CA THR A 88 13.55 25.90 -3.82
C THR A 88 14.86 25.65 -4.54
N LEU A 89 15.49 24.47 -4.36
CA LEU A 89 16.78 24.17 -4.97
C LEU A 89 16.69 24.17 -6.51
N THR A 90 17.64 24.84 -7.14
CA THR A 90 17.76 25.00 -8.59
C THR A 90 18.78 24.01 -9.18
N ALA A 91 18.71 23.79 -10.50
CA ALA A 91 19.70 22.96 -11.19
C ALA A 91 21.14 23.49 -11.07
N SER A 92 21.32 24.83 -11.00
CA SER A 92 22.65 25.44 -10.79
C SER A 92 23.20 25.18 -9.40
N GLU A 93 22.36 25.15 -8.36
CA GLU A 93 22.80 24.83 -7.00
C GLU A 93 23.15 23.33 -6.88
N VAL A 94 22.42 22.47 -7.58
CA VAL A 94 22.81 21.07 -7.70
C VAL A 94 24.19 20.94 -8.38
N ALA A 95 24.41 21.61 -9.51
CA ALA A 95 25.69 21.61 -10.20
C ALA A 95 26.84 22.11 -9.32
N ALA A 96 26.59 23.14 -8.50
CA ALA A 96 27.57 23.66 -7.54
C ALA A 96 27.88 22.67 -6.40
N ALA A 97 26.94 21.78 -6.09
CA ALA A 97 27.14 20.75 -5.05
C ALA A 97 28.00 19.54 -5.52
N ILE A 98 28.04 19.27 -6.83
CA ILE A 98 28.71 18.10 -7.40
C ILE A 98 30.18 17.97 -6.96
N PRO A 99 31.04 19.03 -6.99
CA PRO A 99 32.41 18.92 -6.54
C PRO A 99 32.57 18.47 -5.08
N HIS A 100 31.63 18.81 -4.21
CA HIS A 100 31.62 18.41 -2.80
C HIS A 100 31.13 16.97 -2.60
N LEU A 101 30.53 16.36 -3.59
CA LEU A 101 29.97 15.01 -3.55
C LEU A 101 30.86 14.00 -4.28
N LYS A 102 31.49 14.41 -5.40
CA LYS A 102 32.26 13.54 -6.30
C LYS A 102 33.46 12.87 -5.63
N ASP A 103 34.14 13.58 -4.74
CA ASP A 103 35.34 13.07 -4.06
C ASP A 103 35.01 12.28 -2.78
N SER A 104 33.74 12.00 -2.55
CA SER A 104 33.31 11.22 -1.39
C SER A 104 33.49 9.73 -1.62
N ASP A 105 34.27 9.06 -0.76
CA ASP A 105 34.36 7.60 -0.70
C ASP A 105 33.05 6.93 -0.20
N ARG A 106 32.05 7.74 0.13
CA ARG A 106 30.77 7.28 0.65
C ARG A 106 29.76 7.05 -0.47
N LYS A 107 28.86 6.10 -0.25
CA LYS A 107 27.65 6.00 -1.06
C LYS A 107 26.79 7.25 -0.85
N ILE A 108 26.27 7.80 -1.93
CA ILE A 108 25.47 9.02 -1.89
C ILE A 108 24.00 8.64 -2.04
N GLU A 109 23.16 9.11 -1.11
CA GLU A 109 21.71 9.10 -1.24
C GLU A 109 21.24 10.55 -1.41
N LEU A 110 20.70 10.86 -2.57
CA LEU A 110 20.28 12.21 -2.94
C LEU A 110 18.75 12.28 -3.09
N ASN A 111 18.14 13.06 -2.23
CA ASN A 111 16.70 13.33 -2.31
C ASN A 111 16.48 14.75 -2.85
N LEU A 112 15.95 14.83 -4.09
CA LEU A 112 15.61 16.06 -4.80
C LEU A 112 14.08 16.22 -4.93
N ALA A 113 13.31 15.51 -4.13
CA ALA A 113 11.86 15.49 -4.21
C ALA A 113 11.23 16.88 -4.07
N ASN A 114 10.23 17.15 -4.91
CA ASN A 114 9.46 18.39 -4.97
C ASN A 114 10.31 19.66 -5.27
N THR A 115 11.50 19.49 -5.87
CA THR A 115 12.28 20.60 -6.42
C THR A 115 11.83 20.92 -7.85
N GLN A 116 12.30 22.05 -8.39
CA GLN A 116 12.03 22.48 -9.77
C GLN A 116 13.12 21.99 -10.75
N ILE A 117 13.80 20.87 -10.41
CA ILE A 117 14.86 20.33 -11.25
C ILE A 117 14.21 19.58 -12.42
N GLU A 118 14.55 20.00 -13.62
CA GLU A 118 14.15 19.38 -14.89
C GLU A 118 15.34 18.65 -15.54
N ASN A 119 16.54 19.25 -15.47
CA ASN A 119 17.76 18.74 -16.11
C ASN A 119 18.65 18.00 -15.08
N LEU A 120 18.93 16.73 -15.37
CA LEU A 120 19.78 15.85 -14.55
C LEU A 120 21.25 15.83 -15.01
N ASP A 121 21.64 16.58 -16.04
CA ASP A 121 23.02 16.58 -16.54
C ASP A 121 24.10 16.82 -15.48
N PRO A 122 23.88 17.69 -14.47
CA PRO A 122 24.87 17.87 -13.39
C PRO A 122 25.18 16.59 -12.61
N LEU A 123 24.24 15.64 -12.56
CA LEU A 123 24.43 14.38 -11.81
C LEU A 123 25.33 13.37 -12.51
N LYS A 124 25.63 13.52 -13.82
CA LYS A 124 26.42 12.57 -14.63
C LYS A 124 27.79 12.22 -14.04
N GLU A 125 28.33 13.10 -13.19
CA GLU A 125 29.64 12.93 -12.58
C GLU A 125 29.60 12.20 -11.23
N LEU A 126 28.39 11.81 -10.75
CA LEU A 126 28.22 11.12 -9.46
C LEU A 126 28.14 9.59 -9.66
N ASP A 127 29.27 8.99 -9.93
CA ASP A 127 29.39 7.53 -10.11
C ASP A 127 29.18 6.72 -8.82
N THR A 128 29.25 7.35 -7.64
CA THR A 128 28.97 6.77 -6.33
C THR A 128 27.52 6.92 -5.86
N LEU A 129 26.61 7.44 -6.73
CA LEU A 129 25.20 7.63 -6.39
C LEU A 129 24.51 6.27 -6.21
N ASP A 130 24.06 5.98 -4.98
CA ASP A 130 23.40 4.72 -4.59
C ASP A 130 21.88 4.86 -4.62
N SER A 131 21.35 6.04 -4.26
CA SER A 131 19.92 6.32 -4.25
C SER A 131 19.61 7.72 -4.75
N LEU A 132 18.58 7.82 -5.62
CA LEU A 132 18.08 9.09 -6.15
C LEU A 132 16.55 9.14 -6.03
N ASP A 133 16.06 10.18 -5.33
CA ASP A 133 14.63 10.47 -5.23
C ASP A 133 14.30 11.78 -5.96
N LEU A 134 13.52 11.66 -7.03
CA LEU A 134 13.04 12.75 -7.90
C LEU A 134 11.53 12.94 -7.78
N THR A 135 10.91 12.45 -6.72
CA THR A 135 9.44 12.53 -6.54
C THR A 135 8.93 13.94 -6.77
N GLY A 136 7.92 14.09 -7.63
CA GLY A 136 7.23 15.36 -7.87
C GLY A 136 8.07 16.45 -8.52
N THR A 137 9.17 16.08 -9.18
CA THR A 137 9.97 16.99 -10.01
C THR A 137 9.45 17.00 -11.45
N PRO A 138 9.67 18.05 -12.23
CA PRO A 138 9.28 18.11 -13.66
C PRO A 138 10.27 17.35 -14.57
N VAL A 139 10.99 16.36 -14.05
CA VAL A 139 11.91 15.53 -14.83
C VAL A 139 11.14 14.66 -15.81
N TRP A 140 11.59 14.68 -17.08
CA TRP A 140 11.05 13.85 -18.15
C TRP A 140 12.12 13.05 -18.89
N ASN A 141 13.40 13.50 -18.88
CA ASN A 141 14.53 12.86 -19.54
C ASN A 141 15.49 12.25 -18.51
N LEU A 142 15.80 10.96 -18.67
CA LEU A 142 16.67 10.20 -17.79
C LEU A 142 18.05 9.90 -18.40
N ASP A 143 18.41 10.46 -19.56
CA ASP A 143 19.65 10.14 -20.25
C ASP A 143 20.92 10.38 -19.41
N ALA A 144 20.83 11.31 -18.46
CA ALA A 144 21.90 11.57 -17.50
C ALA A 144 22.21 10.38 -16.60
N LEU A 145 21.24 9.47 -16.39
CA LEU A 145 21.38 8.34 -15.46
C LEU A 145 21.95 7.07 -16.12
N LYS A 146 22.09 7.02 -17.47
CA LYS A 146 22.38 5.81 -18.24
C LYS A 146 23.65 5.04 -17.80
N ASP A 147 24.65 5.74 -17.27
CA ASP A 147 25.95 5.20 -16.90
C ASP A 147 26.11 5.09 -15.34
N MET A 148 25.05 5.36 -14.57
CA MET A 148 25.08 5.32 -13.09
C MET A 148 24.94 3.90 -12.54
N HIS A 149 25.89 3.03 -12.83
CA HIS A 149 25.85 1.60 -12.46
C HIS A 149 25.84 1.34 -10.95
N SER A 150 26.21 2.31 -10.13
CA SER A 150 26.14 2.22 -8.65
C SER A 150 24.72 2.35 -8.12
N LEU A 151 23.77 2.87 -8.94
CA LEU A 151 22.43 3.19 -8.49
C LEU A 151 21.64 1.92 -8.13
N LYS A 152 21.21 1.86 -6.86
CA LYS A 152 20.43 0.76 -6.29
C LYS A 152 18.95 1.11 -6.17
N ARG A 153 18.65 2.38 -5.97
CA ARG A 153 17.29 2.87 -5.75
C ARG A 153 17.02 4.12 -6.57
N LEU A 154 15.93 4.10 -7.33
CA LEU A 154 15.47 5.23 -8.12
C LEU A 154 13.97 5.46 -7.88
N VAL A 155 13.62 6.66 -7.44
CA VAL A 155 12.23 7.07 -7.19
C VAL A 155 11.85 8.19 -8.15
N LEU A 156 10.87 7.93 -9.00
CA LEU A 156 10.37 8.82 -10.06
C LEU A 156 8.87 9.10 -9.91
N HIS A 157 8.32 8.92 -8.71
CA HIS A 157 6.91 9.14 -8.43
C HIS A 157 6.46 10.57 -8.78
N ARG A 158 5.33 10.69 -9.52
CA ARG A 158 4.79 12.00 -9.96
C ARG A 158 5.79 12.85 -10.75
N THR A 159 6.50 12.24 -11.68
CA THR A 159 7.34 12.94 -12.66
C THR A 159 6.70 12.84 -14.04
N ASP A 160 7.19 13.66 -14.98
CA ASP A 160 6.73 13.62 -16.37
C ASP A 160 7.44 12.54 -17.23
N VAL A 161 8.08 11.56 -16.59
CA VAL A 161 8.80 10.48 -17.26
C VAL A 161 7.82 9.59 -18.03
N GLU A 162 8.11 9.39 -19.32
CA GLU A 162 7.45 8.45 -20.22
C GLU A 162 8.42 7.37 -20.72
N ASN A 163 9.67 7.78 -21.03
CA ASN A 163 10.70 6.91 -21.58
C ASN A 163 11.74 6.55 -20.51
N ILE A 164 11.90 5.24 -20.27
CA ILE A 164 12.87 4.69 -19.31
C ILE A 164 14.03 3.96 -20.00
N ALA A 165 14.25 4.13 -21.31
CA ALA A 165 15.31 3.44 -22.07
C ALA A 165 16.71 3.65 -21.47
N ALA A 166 16.97 4.80 -20.84
CA ALA A 166 18.23 5.11 -20.16
C ALA A 166 18.54 4.14 -18.99
N LEU A 167 17.53 3.47 -18.42
CA LEU A 167 17.72 2.55 -17.30
C LEU A 167 18.26 1.17 -17.73
N LYS A 168 18.25 0.84 -19.03
CA LYS A 168 18.58 -0.50 -19.57
C LYS A 168 19.91 -1.08 -19.05
N GLY A 169 20.91 -0.22 -18.78
CA GLY A 169 22.25 -0.64 -18.31
C GLY A 169 22.42 -0.72 -16.80
N LEU A 170 21.41 -0.31 -16.00
CA LEU A 170 21.50 -0.21 -14.55
C LEU A 170 21.21 -1.56 -13.88
N THR A 171 21.93 -2.61 -14.25
CA THR A 171 21.69 -3.99 -13.82
C THR A 171 21.73 -4.20 -12.30
N GLY A 172 22.42 -3.31 -11.59
CA GLY A 172 22.48 -3.34 -10.11
C GLY A 172 21.28 -2.66 -9.43
N LEU A 173 20.27 -2.14 -10.17
CA LEU A 173 19.12 -1.47 -9.59
C LEU A 173 18.24 -2.48 -8.84
N GLN A 174 17.92 -2.18 -7.57
CA GLN A 174 17.15 -3.06 -6.67
C GLN A 174 15.73 -2.57 -6.41
N SER A 175 15.53 -1.26 -6.46
CA SER A 175 14.21 -0.65 -6.23
C SER A 175 13.94 0.45 -7.23
N LEU A 176 12.82 0.35 -7.94
CA LEU A 176 12.36 1.34 -8.92
C LEU A 176 10.90 1.71 -8.64
N THR A 177 10.64 2.99 -8.48
CA THR A 177 9.29 3.53 -8.33
C THR A 177 8.97 4.46 -9.49
N LEU A 178 7.93 4.10 -10.25
CA LEU A 178 7.41 4.83 -11.41
C LEU A 178 5.92 5.21 -11.21
N TRP A 179 5.42 5.16 -9.97
CA TRP A 179 4.03 5.44 -9.65
C TRP A 179 3.61 6.84 -10.14
N ASP A 180 2.42 6.90 -10.77
CA ASP A 180 1.83 8.14 -11.30
C ASP A 180 2.78 8.84 -12.30
N THR A 181 3.29 8.05 -13.26
CA THR A 181 4.06 8.50 -14.41
C THR A 181 3.38 8.08 -15.72
N ARG A 182 3.90 8.55 -16.86
CA ARG A 182 3.36 8.19 -18.19
C ARG A 182 4.02 6.97 -18.81
N VAL A 183 4.78 6.20 -18.05
CA VAL A 183 5.48 5.01 -18.54
C VAL A 183 4.49 3.98 -19.05
N SER A 184 4.74 3.45 -20.25
CA SER A 184 3.96 2.39 -20.90
C SER A 184 4.82 1.23 -21.39
N ASN A 185 6.09 1.47 -21.75
CA ASN A 185 7.03 0.47 -22.23
C ASN A 185 8.03 0.09 -21.14
N LEU A 186 8.17 -1.20 -20.86
CA LEU A 186 9.06 -1.78 -19.84
C LEU A 186 10.29 -2.48 -20.41
N ASP A 187 10.56 -2.40 -21.72
CA ASP A 187 11.69 -3.12 -22.37
C ASP A 187 13.05 -2.86 -21.71
N ALA A 188 13.24 -1.68 -21.14
CA ALA A 188 14.46 -1.33 -20.43
C ALA A 188 14.69 -2.16 -19.16
N LEU A 189 13.65 -2.79 -18.61
CA LEU A 189 13.73 -3.56 -17.37
C LEU A 189 14.18 -5.01 -17.56
N LYS A 190 14.14 -5.55 -18.80
CA LYS A 190 14.42 -6.97 -19.11
C LYS A 190 15.69 -7.54 -18.47
N ASN A 191 16.72 -6.72 -18.32
CA ASN A 191 18.03 -7.16 -17.81
C ASN A 191 18.33 -6.67 -16.39
N LEU A 192 17.37 -6.04 -15.70
CA LEU A 192 17.57 -5.54 -14.34
C LEU A 192 17.36 -6.67 -13.33
N THR A 193 18.17 -7.72 -13.44
CA THR A 193 17.99 -8.97 -12.67
C THR A 193 18.11 -8.83 -11.16
N ASP A 194 18.77 -7.77 -10.66
CA ASP A 194 18.86 -7.47 -9.23
C ASP A 194 17.60 -6.78 -8.68
N LEU A 195 16.61 -6.46 -9.54
CA LEU A 195 15.41 -5.73 -9.13
C LEU A 195 14.56 -6.57 -8.17
N ARG A 196 14.29 -6.00 -6.99
CA ARG A 196 13.49 -6.62 -5.92
C ARG A 196 12.14 -5.94 -5.72
N GLN A 197 12.08 -4.64 -5.99
CA GLN A 197 10.88 -3.84 -5.77
C GLN A 197 10.60 -3.01 -7.01
N LEU A 198 9.40 -3.15 -7.56
CA LEU A 198 8.93 -2.39 -8.71
C LEU A 198 7.54 -1.84 -8.43
N ASP A 199 7.40 -0.51 -8.49
CA ASP A 199 6.12 0.17 -8.31
C ASP A 199 5.72 0.87 -9.61
N LEU A 200 4.69 0.34 -10.26
CA LEU A 200 4.10 0.79 -11.52
C LEU A 200 2.65 1.26 -11.37
N ARG A 201 2.24 1.62 -10.15
CA ARG A 201 0.86 2.04 -9.89
C ARG A 201 0.51 3.28 -10.72
N ASP A 202 -0.74 3.33 -11.17
CA ASP A 202 -1.27 4.46 -11.94
C ASP A 202 -0.43 4.82 -13.19
N THR A 203 0.21 3.81 -13.82
CA THR A 203 0.95 3.96 -15.08
C THR A 203 0.10 3.52 -16.28
N GLN A 204 0.64 3.74 -17.51
CA GLN A 204 -0.01 3.33 -18.76
C GLN A 204 0.47 1.95 -19.24
N VAL A 205 1.11 1.17 -18.38
CA VAL A 205 1.65 -0.15 -18.71
C VAL A 205 0.53 -1.11 -19.10
N ARG A 206 0.80 -1.92 -20.13
CA ARG A 206 -0.10 -2.96 -20.64
C ARG A 206 0.60 -4.31 -20.76
N ASP A 207 1.82 -4.29 -21.30
CA ASP A 207 2.64 -5.46 -21.55
C ASP A 207 3.60 -5.68 -20.38
N LEU A 208 3.55 -6.88 -19.77
CA LEU A 208 4.38 -7.29 -18.65
C LEU A 208 5.46 -8.30 -19.04
N ASP A 209 5.54 -8.71 -20.32
CA ASP A 209 6.56 -9.66 -20.82
C ASP A 209 7.99 -9.24 -20.46
N PRO A 210 8.34 -7.93 -20.45
CA PRO A 210 9.65 -7.50 -20.02
C PRO A 210 10.05 -7.85 -18.59
N LEU A 211 9.09 -8.26 -17.75
CA LEU A 211 9.32 -8.63 -16.35
C LEU A 211 9.57 -10.13 -16.15
N GLU A 212 9.33 -10.97 -17.16
CA GLU A 212 9.32 -12.44 -17.05
C GLU A 212 10.62 -13.01 -16.42
N ASP A 213 11.77 -12.42 -16.76
CA ASP A 213 13.11 -12.89 -16.37
C ASP A 213 13.72 -12.09 -15.19
N LEU A 214 12.90 -11.57 -14.26
CA LEU A 214 13.35 -10.87 -13.06
C LEU A 214 13.33 -11.80 -11.83
N PRO A 215 14.36 -12.63 -11.60
CA PRO A 215 14.31 -13.75 -10.66
C PRO A 215 14.26 -13.32 -9.19
N HIS A 216 14.64 -12.09 -8.90
CA HIS A 216 14.73 -11.56 -7.53
C HIS A 216 13.59 -10.60 -7.19
N LEU A 217 12.58 -10.42 -8.08
CA LEU A 217 11.47 -9.51 -7.84
C LEU A 217 10.57 -10.05 -6.71
N GLU A 218 10.57 -9.35 -5.58
CA GLU A 218 9.81 -9.71 -4.37
C GLU A 218 8.51 -8.93 -4.23
N THR A 219 8.49 -7.69 -4.73
CA THR A 219 7.33 -6.81 -4.64
C THR A 219 7.04 -6.17 -5.99
N LEU A 220 5.83 -6.38 -6.50
CA LEU A 220 5.34 -5.74 -7.71
C LEU A 220 4.01 -5.05 -7.41
N LYS A 221 3.93 -3.74 -7.72
CA LYS A 221 2.70 -2.97 -7.57
C LYS A 221 2.24 -2.45 -8.93
N LEU A 222 1.04 -2.85 -9.33
CA LEU A 222 0.36 -2.50 -10.57
C LEU A 222 -1.01 -1.87 -10.33
N GLY A 223 -1.34 -1.53 -9.07
CA GLY A 223 -2.64 -0.96 -8.71
C GLY A 223 -2.95 0.29 -9.55
N GLY A 224 -4.12 0.36 -10.16
CA GLY A 224 -4.49 1.47 -11.05
C GLY A 224 -3.91 1.41 -12.47
N ALA A 225 -3.07 0.44 -12.79
CA ALA A 225 -2.60 0.20 -14.17
C ALA A 225 -3.74 -0.45 -15.00
N ARG A 226 -4.72 0.34 -15.36
CA ARG A 226 -6.02 -0.10 -15.95
C ARG A 226 -5.90 -0.74 -17.32
N ASN A 227 -4.75 -0.69 -17.96
CA ASN A 227 -4.48 -1.33 -19.25
C ASN A 227 -4.00 -2.79 -19.10
N VAL A 228 -3.59 -3.21 -17.89
CA VAL A 228 -3.14 -4.57 -17.60
C VAL A 228 -4.35 -5.52 -17.61
N ARG A 229 -4.28 -6.53 -18.48
CA ARG A 229 -5.28 -7.59 -18.65
C ARG A 229 -4.65 -8.98 -18.57
N ASP A 230 -3.41 -9.08 -18.98
CA ASP A 230 -2.63 -10.31 -19.03
C ASP A 230 -1.49 -10.23 -18.02
N ILE A 231 -1.32 -11.30 -17.25
CA ILE A 231 -0.28 -11.45 -16.23
C ILE A 231 0.50 -12.76 -16.39
N ASP A 232 0.47 -13.38 -17.57
CA ASP A 232 1.12 -14.68 -17.80
C ASP A 232 2.64 -14.59 -17.55
N ALA A 233 3.26 -13.47 -17.89
CA ALA A 233 4.66 -13.18 -17.63
C ALA A 233 5.03 -13.28 -16.13
N LEU A 234 4.10 -12.98 -15.23
CA LEU A 234 4.35 -13.03 -13.78
C LEU A 234 4.46 -14.45 -13.24
N GLY A 235 4.03 -15.45 -14.01
CA GLY A 235 4.01 -16.86 -13.58
C GLY A 235 5.37 -17.48 -13.30
N GLN A 236 6.47 -16.85 -13.72
CA GLN A 236 7.84 -17.31 -13.48
C GLN A 236 8.52 -16.59 -12.30
N LEU A 237 7.93 -15.52 -11.77
CA LEU A 237 8.50 -14.68 -10.70
C LEU A 237 8.36 -15.36 -9.32
N THR A 238 9.00 -16.51 -9.14
CA THR A 238 8.82 -17.34 -7.94
C THR A 238 9.29 -16.70 -6.63
N ALA A 239 10.12 -15.65 -6.69
CA ALA A 239 10.52 -14.87 -5.52
C ALA A 239 9.46 -13.88 -5.04
N LEU A 240 8.35 -13.73 -5.79
CA LEU A 240 7.33 -12.71 -5.51
C LEU A 240 6.56 -13.04 -4.23
N LYS A 241 6.55 -12.10 -3.29
CA LYS A 241 5.89 -12.16 -1.99
C LYS A 241 4.69 -11.23 -1.89
N SER A 242 4.73 -10.11 -2.60
CA SER A 242 3.66 -9.10 -2.59
C SER A 242 3.33 -8.66 -4.01
N LEU A 243 2.05 -8.80 -4.38
CA LEU A 243 1.55 -8.42 -5.70
C LEU A 243 0.28 -7.56 -5.54
N ASP A 244 0.33 -6.34 -6.05
CA ASP A 244 -0.81 -5.44 -6.10
C ASP A 244 -1.31 -5.29 -7.54
N LEU A 245 -2.52 -5.78 -7.77
CA LEU A 245 -3.26 -5.74 -9.04
C LEU A 245 -4.60 -5.01 -8.89
N ASN A 246 -4.77 -4.21 -7.83
CA ASN A 246 -6.00 -3.46 -7.62
C ASN A 246 -6.34 -2.59 -8.85
N GLU A 247 -7.62 -2.48 -9.17
CA GLU A 247 -8.12 -1.63 -10.27
C GLU A 247 -7.55 -1.95 -11.66
N THR A 248 -6.94 -3.12 -11.85
CA THR A 248 -6.56 -3.65 -13.17
C THR A 248 -7.75 -4.32 -13.86
N GLN A 249 -7.57 -4.72 -15.13
CA GLN A 249 -8.61 -5.39 -15.91
C GLN A 249 -8.40 -6.92 -16.00
N ILE A 250 -7.66 -7.51 -15.05
CA ILE A 250 -7.44 -8.95 -15.03
C ILE A 250 -8.72 -9.69 -14.61
N ASP A 251 -9.04 -10.76 -15.31
CA ASP A 251 -10.14 -11.67 -15.01
C ASP A 251 -9.69 -13.07 -14.59
N SER A 252 -8.39 -13.36 -14.69
CA SER A 252 -7.77 -14.62 -14.29
C SER A 252 -6.44 -14.39 -13.57
N ILE A 253 -6.18 -15.24 -12.56
CA ILE A 253 -4.90 -15.31 -11.84
C ILE A 253 -4.26 -16.70 -11.97
N ALA A 254 -4.68 -17.51 -12.96
CA ALA A 254 -4.18 -18.88 -13.16
C ALA A 254 -2.65 -18.93 -13.39
N ALA A 255 -2.05 -17.87 -13.94
CA ALA A 255 -0.61 -17.74 -14.12
C ALA A 255 0.16 -17.86 -12.79
N LEU A 256 -0.43 -17.39 -11.68
CA LEU A 256 0.25 -17.32 -10.37
C LEU A 256 0.40 -18.68 -9.66
N LYS A 257 0.03 -19.79 -10.28
CA LYS A 257 0.01 -21.14 -9.68
C LYS A 257 1.33 -21.65 -9.09
N LYS A 258 2.47 -21.07 -9.52
CA LYS A 258 3.80 -21.43 -9.02
C LYS A 258 4.26 -20.58 -7.84
N LEU A 259 3.58 -19.46 -7.55
CA LEU A 259 4.00 -18.44 -6.57
C LEU A 259 3.60 -18.84 -5.14
N ARG A 260 4.21 -19.91 -4.62
CA ARG A 260 3.83 -20.51 -3.32
C ARG A 260 4.19 -19.65 -2.11
N ASP A 261 5.19 -18.77 -2.25
CA ASP A 261 5.68 -17.90 -1.18
C ASP A 261 4.95 -16.55 -1.11
N MET A 262 3.86 -16.42 -1.90
CA MET A 262 3.03 -15.21 -1.88
C MET A 262 2.48 -14.95 -0.47
N GLN A 263 2.72 -13.75 0.05
CA GLN A 263 2.28 -13.31 1.38
C GLN A 263 1.16 -12.26 1.31
N ALA A 264 1.16 -11.42 0.29
CA ALA A 264 0.14 -10.38 0.12
C ALA A 264 -0.32 -10.30 -1.34
N LEU A 265 -1.64 -10.44 -1.54
CA LEU A 265 -2.25 -10.38 -2.87
C LEU A 265 -3.44 -9.40 -2.83
N TYR A 266 -3.35 -8.36 -3.64
CA TYR A 266 -4.37 -7.31 -3.72
C TYR A 266 -5.02 -7.33 -5.10
N LEU A 267 -6.33 -7.53 -5.14
CA LEU A 267 -7.15 -7.77 -6.34
C LEU A 267 -8.45 -6.96 -6.29
N ALA A 268 -8.46 -5.84 -5.53
CA ALA A 268 -9.66 -5.04 -5.39
C ALA A 268 -10.08 -4.41 -6.72
N ASN A 269 -11.41 -4.33 -6.94
CA ASN A 269 -12.03 -3.72 -8.11
C ASN A 269 -11.52 -4.30 -9.45
N THR A 270 -11.25 -5.61 -9.48
CA THR A 270 -10.96 -6.38 -10.70
C THR A 270 -12.19 -7.16 -11.18
N PRO A 271 -12.29 -7.52 -12.46
CA PRO A 271 -13.35 -8.40 -12.96
C PRO A 271 -13.18 -9.88 -12.54
N LEU A 272 -12.19 -10.20 -11.70
CA LEU A 272 -11.83 -11.54 -11.25
C LEU A 272 -13.02 -12.26 -10.59
N ARG A 273 -13.21 -13.54 -10.95
CA ARG A 273 -14.20 -14.44 -10.37
C ARG A 273 -13.57 -15.69 -9.74
N ASP A 274 -12.69 -16.34 -10.47
CA ASP A 274 -12.05 -17.58 -10.05
C ASP A 274 -10.76 -17.29 -9.26
N ILE A 275 -10.71 -17.84 -8.04
CA ILE A 275 -9.57 -17.72 -7.13
C ILE A 275 -8.96 -19.07 -6.76
N ASP A 276 -9.26 -20.13 -7.48
CA ASP A 276 -8.84 -21.50 -7.16
C ASP A 276 -7.32 -21.66 -7.01
N VAL A 277 -6.56 -20.83 -7.71
CA VAL A 277 -5.09 -20.83 -7.65
C VAL A 277 -4.53 -20.54 -6.25
N ILE A 278 -5.27 -19.77 -5.40
CA ILE A 278 -4.78 -19.44 -4.05
C ILE A 278 -4.65 -20.64 -3.11
N LYS A 279 -5.30 -21.78 -3.44
CA LYS A 279 -5.09 -23.07 -2.73
C LYS A 279 -3.61 -23.45 -2.66
N GLY A 280 -2.83 -23.01 -3.65
CA GLY A 280 -1.38 -23.25 -3.73
C GLY A 280 -0.51 -22.23 -3.00
N MET A 281 -1.09 -21.28 -2.25
CA MET A 281 -0.39 -20.17 -1.58
C MET A 281 -0.48 -20.24 -0.04
N PRO A 282 0.10 -21.24 0.62
CA PRO A 282 -0.07 -21.46 2.07
C PRO A 282 0.52 -20.35 2.94
N SER A 283 1.42 -19.53 2.38
CA SER A 283 2.10 -18.40 3.07
C SER A 283 1.27 -17.10 3.05
N LEU A 284 0.07 -17.13 2.44
CA LEU A 284 -0.73 -15.92 2.26
C LEU A 284 -1.23 -15.39 3.61
N LYS A 285 -0.90 -14.12 3.88
CA LYS A 285 -1.29 -13.38 5.09
C LYS A 285 -2.34 -12.33 4.80
N THR A 286 -2.22 -11.68 3.67
CA THR A 286 -3.16 -10.61 3.26
C THR A 286 -3.79 -10.94 1.92
N LEU A 287 -5.11 -10.95 1.86
CA LEU A 287 -5.88 -11.12 0.63
C LEU A 287 -6.97 -10.05 0.55
N VAL A 288 -6.94 -9.25 -0.50
CA VAL A 288 -7.92 -8.18 -0.76
C VAL A 288 -8.61 -8.45 -2.08
N LEU A 289 -9.93 -8.65 -2.02
CA LEU A 289 -10.81 -8.97 -3.16
C LEU A 289 -11.99 -7.99 -3.25
N ASP A 290 -11.92 -6.86 -2.53
CA ASP A 290 -12.99 -5.87 -2.47
C ASP A 290 -13.47 -5.43 -3.86
N GLY A 291 -14.78 -5.52 -4.12
CA GLY A 291 -15.37 -5.13 -5.40
C GLY A 291 -15.05 -6.05 -6.57
N SER A 292 -14.43 -7.22 -6.35
CA SER A 292 -14.29 -8.26 -7.37
C SER A 292 -15.62 -8.99 -7.63
N LYS A 293 -15.65 -9.86 -8.66
CA LYS A 293 -16.83 -10.67 -8.98
C LYS A 293 -16.84 -12.05 -8.30
N VAL A 294 -15.97 -12.25 -7.32
CA VAL A 294 -15.87 -13.51 -6.56
C VAL A 294 -17.20 -13.81 -5.86
N ASP A 295 -17.68 -15.03 -6.01
CA ASP A 295 -18.91 -15.55 -5.39
C ASP A 295 -18.65 -16.86 -4.62
N ASP A 296 -17.55 -17.56 -4.89
CA ASP A 296 -17.08 -18.75 -4.20
C ASP A 296 -15.70 -18.49 -3.55
N ILE A 297 -15.58 -18.86 -2.27
CA ILE A 297 -14.36 -18.70 -1.48
C ILE A 297 -13.84 -20.03 -0.92
N ASP A 298 -14.30 -21.17 -1.42
CA ASP A 298 -13.86 -22.50 -0.97
C ASP A 298 -12.35 -22.70 -1.17
N ALA A 299 -11.75 -21.98 -2.10
CA ALA A 299 -10.29 -21.92 -2.29
C ALA A 299 -9.50 -21.42 -1.07
N MET A 300 -10.15 -20.73 -0.14
CA MET A 300 -9.51 -20.20 1.07
C MET A 300 -9.36 -21.25 2.17
N ARG A 301 -10.00 -22.42 2.04
CA ARG A 301 -9.85 -23.50 3.02
C ARG A 301 -8.39 -23.87 3.20
N GLY A 302 -7.90 -23.82 4.43
CA GLY A 302 -6.52 -24.17 4.74
C GLY A 302 -5.49 -23.04 4.65
N LEU A 303 -5.86 -21.82 4.29
CA LEU A 303 -4.97 -20.63 4.34
C LEU A 303 -4.77 -20.14 5.78
N ARG A 304 -4.19 -21.00 6.63
CA ARG A 304 -4.12 -20.81 8.09
C ARG A 304 -3.24 -19.64 8.54
N GLN A 305 -2.44 -19.05 7.65
CA GLN A 305 -1.62 -17.85 7.95
C GLN A 305 -2.36 -16.55 7.62
N LEU A 306 -3.57 -16.62 7.05
CA LEU A 306 -4.30 -15.44 6.64
C LEU A 306 -4.73 -14.63 7.88
N ASP A 307 -4.22 -13.41 7.99
CA ASP A 307 -4.52 -12.48 9.08
C ASP A 307 -5.47 -11.35 8.65
N THR A 308 -5.39 -10.95 7.39
CA THR A 308 -6.20 -9.86 6.81
C THR A 308 -6.95 -10.33 5.57
N LEU A 309 -8.28 -10.28 5.62
CA LEU A 309 -9.16 -10.66 4.51
C LEU A 309 -10.19 -9.57 4.24
N VAL A 310 -10.22 -9.07 3.01
CA VAL A 310 -11.21 -8.08 2.56
C VAL A 310 -11.99 -8.66 1.39
N LEU A 311 -13.29 -8.86 1.61
CA LEU A 311 -14.27 -9.43 0.67
C LEU A 311 -15.46 -8.48 0.45
N ALA A 312 -15.32 -7.22 0.84
CA ALA A 312 -16.43 -6.27 0.72
C ALA A 312 -16.88 -6.11 -0.74
N ARG A 313 -18.17 -5.85 -0.95
CA ARG A 313 -18.76 -5.64 -2.30
C ARG A 313 -18.55 -6.82 -3.26
N THR A 314 -18.30 -8.02 -2.75
CA THR A 314 -18.29 -9.26 -3.52
C THR A 314 -19.68 -9.91 -3.56
N GLN A 315 -19.81 -11.00 -4.33
CA GLN A 315 -21.10 -11.68 -4.48
C GLN A 315 -21.26 -12.90 -3.56
N ILE A 316 -20.38 -13.07 -2.58
CA ILE A 316 -20.40 -14.19 -1.65
C ILE A 316 -21.70 -14.22 -0.83
N THR A 317 -22.17 -15.43 -0.53
CA THR A 317 -23.34 -15.70 0.31
C THR A 317 -23.01 -16.57 1.51
N SER A 318 -21.86 -17.21 1.51
CA SER A 318 -21.38 -18.10 2.59
C SER A 318 -19.93 -17.80 2.96
N ILE A 319 -19.59 -18.00 4.23
CA ILE A 319 -18.24 -17.89 4.77
C ILE A 319 -17.78 -19.17 5.48
N GLU A 320 -18.40 -20.30 5.20
CA GLU A 320 -18.03 -21.60 5.79
C GLU A 320 -16.56 -21.97 5.56
N ALA A 321 -15.96 -21.49 4.45
CA ALA A 321 -14.55 -21.70 4.16
C ALA A 321 -13.60 -21.06 5.17
N LEU A 322 -14.07 -20.05 5.93
CA LEU A 322 -13.24 -19.29 6.87
C LEU A 322 -13.10 -19.94 8.25
N LYS A 323 -13.89 -20.96 8.58
CA LYS A 323 -13.99 -21.53 9.95
C LYS A 323 -12.67 -21.99 10.57
N GLU A 324 -11.68 -22.35 9.75
CA GLU A 324 -10.37 -22.83 10.21
C GLU A 324 -9.27 -21.74 10.15
N LEU A 325 -9.59 -20.52 9.70
CA LEU A 325 -8.63 -19.43 9.55
C LEU A 325 -8.38 -18.71 10.88
N THR A 326 -7.93 -19.44 11.87
CA THR A 326 -7.79 -18.96 13.26
C THR A 326 -6.76 -17.86 13.46
N ALA A 327 -5.87 -17.60 12.47
CA ALA A 327 -4.95 -16.46 12.49
C ALA A 327 -5.63 -15.14 12.13
N LEU A 328 -6.89 -15.17 11.64
CA LEU A 328 -7.56 -14.00 11.10
C LEU A 328 -7.78 -12.94 12.18
N GLN A 329 -7.29 -11.74 11.90
CA GLN A 329 -7.39 -10.56 12.78
C GLN A 329 -8.32 -9.49 12.19
N ARG A 330 -8.34 -9.36 10.87
CA ARG A 330 -9.15 -8.35 10.18
C ARG A 330 -10.00 -8.99 9.10
N LEU A 331 -11.30 -8.85 9.23
CA LEU A 331 -12.26 -9.38 8.26
C LEU A 331 -13.25 -8.29 7.85
N ASN A 332 -13.28 -7.99 6.56
CA ASN A 332 -14.25 -7.07 5.98
C ASN A 332 -15.16 -7.81 4.99
N LEU A 333 -16.44 -7.86 5.34
CA LEU A 333 -17.52 -8.51 4.59
C LEU A 333 -18.62 -7.51 4.19
N ALA A 334 -18.33 -6.21 4.24
CA ALA A 334 -19.30 -5.15 3.99
C ALA A 334 -19.93 -5.26 2.60
N ASP A 335 -21.19 -4.87 2.48
CA ASP A 335 -21.94 -4.89 1.20
C ASP A 335 -21.96 -6.27 0.51
N THR A 336 -21.96 -7.37 1.29
CA THR A 336 -22.13 -8.74 0.80
C THR A 336 -23.54 -9.28 1.11
N ARG A 337 -23.87 -10.46 0.54
CA ARG A 337 -25.17 -11.10 0.77
C ARG A 337 -25.17 -12.12 1.91
N ILE A 338 -24.19 -12.04 2.81
CA ILE A 338 -24.05 -12.98 3.92
C ILE A 338 -25.19 -12.80 4.92
N GLU A 339 -25.75 -13.92 5.38
CA GLU A 339 -26.81 -14.00 6.39
C GLU A 339 -26.34 -14.72 7.65
N ASN A 340 -25.47 -15.73 7.51
CA ASN A 340 -24.96 -16.55 8.60
C ASN A 340 -23.46 -16.30 8.84
N ILE A 341 -23.09 -16.11 10.10
CA ILE A 341 -21.70 -15.89 10.55
C ILE A 341 -21.21 -16.95 11.55
N ASP A 342 -21.87 -18.10 11.68
CA ASP A 342 -21.51 -19.16 12.62
C ASP A 342 -20.08 -19.67 12.42
N ALA A 343 -19.56 -19.60 11.19
CA ALA A 343 -18.17 -19.92 10.87
C ALA A 343 -17.14 -19.08 11.61
N LEU A 344 -17.52 -17.90 12.15
CA LEU A 344 -16.62 -16.99 12.86
C LEU A 344 -16.41 -17.36 14.34
N LYS A 345 -17.25 -18.23 14.93
CA LYS A 345 -17.29 -18.49 16.37
C LYS A 345 -15.95 -18.89 17.02
N ASP A 346 -15.06 -19.51 16.26
CA ASP A 346 -13.76 -20.00 16.72
C ASP A 346 -12.59 -19.10 16.31
N LEU A 347 -12.83 -17.98 15.60
CA LEU A 347 -11.82 -17.04 15.14
C LEU A 347 -11.44 -16.05 16.26
N LYS A 348 -10.95 -16.56 17.38
CA LYS A 348 -10.70 -15.81 18.62
C LYS A 348 -9.65 -14.68 18.49
N ASN A 349 -8.83 -14.69 17.42
CA ASN A 349 -7.84 -13.64 17.15
C ASN A 349 -8.44 -12.44 16.42
N LEU A 350 -9.74 -12.49 16.05
CA LEU A 350 -10.39 -11.42 15.30
C LEU A 350 -10.45 -10.14 16.14
N GLN A 351 -9.90 -9.06 15.58
CA GLN A 351 -9.83 -7.73 16.19
C GLN A 351 -10.75 -6.74 15.49
N MET A 352 -10.93 -6.87 14.17
CA MET A 352 -11.82 -6.02 13.38
C MET A 352 -12.76 -6.88 12.54
N LEU A 353 -14.06 -6.62 12.65
CA LEU A 353 -15.10 -7.23 11.85
C LEU A 353 -16.02 -6.17 11.25
N ASN A 354 -16.10 -6.13 9.94
CA ASN A 354 -17.04 -5.26 9.24
C ASN A 354 -18.12 -6.08 8.52
N LEU A 355 -19.37 -5.89 8.96
CA LEU A 355 -20.58 -6.50 8.43
C LEU A 355 -21.55 -5.43 7.89
N PHE A 356 -21.06 -4.21 7.62
CA PHE A 356 -21.88 -3.11 7.09
C PHE A 356 -22.69 -3.55 5.87
N ARG A 357 -24.00 -3.25 5.89
CA ARG A 357 -24.93 -3.61 4.80
C ARG A 357 -24.96 -5.10 4.40
N THR A 358 -24.72 -6.00 5.35
CA THR A 358 -24.97 -7.43 5.17
C THR A 358 -26.41 -7.79 5.58
N ARG A 359 -26.81 -9.05 5.35
CA ARG A 359 -28.13 -9.56 5.74
C ARG A 359 -28.11 -10.30 7.09
N VAL A 360 -27.05 -10.17 7.84
CA VAL A 360 -26.85 -10.81 9.14
C VAL A 360 -27.91 -10.32 10.13
N ARG A 361 -28.59 -11.29 10.77
CA ARG A 361 -29.58 -11.04 11.86
C ARG A 361 -29.09 -11.54 13.20
N ASN A 362 -28.53 -12.74 13.21
CA ASN A 362 -28.00 -13.39 14.40
C ASN A 362 -26.48 -13.16 14.51
N ILE A 363 -26.06 -12.66 15.69
CA ILE A 363 -24.65 -12.38 15.99
C ILE A 363 -24.15 -13.19 17.20
N ASP A 364 -24.82 -14.27 17.59
CA ASP A 364 -24.42 -15.14 18.72
C ASP A 364 -23.01 -15.70 18.56
N ALA A 365 -22.58 -15.93 17.32
CA ALA A 365 -21.23 -16.38 16.99
C ALA A 365 -20.13 -15.42 17.51
N LEU A 366 -20.45 -14.14 17.75
CA LEU A 366 -19.49 -13.16 18.27
C LEU A 366 -19.21 -13.32 19.76
N LYS A 367 -20.00 -14.10 20.51
CA LYS A 367 -19.89 -14.25 21.97
C LYS A 367 -18.49 -14.61 22.44
N SER A 368 -17.78 -15.43 21.69
CA SER A 368 -16.43 -15.93 22.04
C SER A 368 -15.28 -15.04 21.55
N LEU A 369 -15.58 -13.99 20.76
CA LEU A 369 -14.58 -13.14 20.10
C LEU A 369 -14.12 -11.99 21.01
N THR A 370 -13.62 -12.31 22.20
CA THR A 370 -13.27 -11.33 23.25
C THR A 370 -12.12 -10.40 22.88
N ASN A 371 -11.34 -10.71 21.82
CA ASN A 371 -10.29 -9.85 21.30
C ASN A 371 -10.80 -8.79 20.29
N LEU A 372 -12.12 -8.79 20.00
CA LEU A 372 -12.70 -7.85 19.03
C LEU A 372 -12.62 -6.42 19.59
N GLN A 373 -12.05 -5.52 18.78
CA GLN A 373 -11.85 -4.10 19.11
C GLN A 373 -12.74 -3.20 18.26
N GLU A 374 -13.01 -3.58 17.03
CA GLU A 374 -13.81 -2.80 16.09
C GLU A 374 -14.90 -3.69 15.49
N LEU A 375 -16.15 -3.27 15.60
CA LEU A 375 -17.31 -3.97 15.06
C LEU A 375 -18.25 -3.00 14.34
N TYR A 376 -18.47 -3.25 13.05
CA TYR A 376 -19.33 -2.45 12.20
C TYR A 376 -20.54 -3.28 11.76
N LEU A 377 -21.71 -2.98 12.32
CA LEU A 377 -23.00 -3.63 12.06
C LEU A 377 -24.01 -2.70 11.39
N ALA A 378 -23.59 -1.49 11.01
CA ALA A 378 -24.53 -0.52 10.47
C ALA A 378 -25.27 -1.03 9.23
N ASN A 379 -26.55 -0.65 9.14
CA ASN A 379 -27.46 -1.08 8.08
C ASN A 379 -27.59 -2.61 7.95
N THR A 380 -27.47 -3.34 9.04
CA THR A 380 -27.84 -4.76 9.13
C THR A 380 -29.19 -4.94 9.82
N PRO A 381 -29.91 -6.05 9.58
CA PRO A 381 -31.17 -6.34 10.25
C PRO A 381 -31.01 -6.91 11.67
N VAL A 382 -29.88 -6.68 12.35
CA VAL A 382 -29.61 -7.12 13.73
C VAL A 382 -30.57 -6.42 14.68
N GLU A 383 -31.22 -7.21 15.57
CA GLU A 383 -32.13 -6.72 16.61
C GLU A 383 -31.61 -6.99 18.03
N ASP A 384 -31.13 -8.22 18.26
CA ASP A 384 -30.55 -8.62 19.55
C ASP A 384 -29.05 -8.37 19.57
N ILE A 385 -28.64 -7.54 20.53
CA ILE A 385 -27.24 -7.13 20.73
C ILE A 385 -26.72 -7.51 22.13
N ASP A 386 -27.46 -8.30 22.88
CA ASP A 386 -27.10 -8.67 24.27
C ASP A 386 -25.78 -9.43 24.35
N VAL A 387 -25.46 -10.21 23.31
CA VAL A 387 -24.18 -10.94 23.21
C VAL A 387 -22.97 -10.00 23.22
N LEU A 388 -23.12 -8.75 22.79
CA LEU A 388 -22.05 -7.76 22.75
C LEU A 388 -21.67 -7.24 24.13
N LYS A 389 -22.53 -7.36 25.14
CA LYS A 389 -22.26 -6.92 26.54
C LYS A 389 -20.98 -7.59 27.11
N GLY A 390 -20.64 -8.80 26.63
CA GLY A 390 -19.45 -9.54 27.07
C GLY A 390 -18.15 -9.12 26.35
N LEU A 391 -18.22 -8.33 25.28
CA LEU A 391 -17.06 -7.94 24.48
C LEU A 391 -16.39 -6.69 25.03
N THR A 392 -15.89 -6.76 26.26
CA THR A 392 -15.31 -5.61 26.99
C THR A 392 -14.05 -5.03 26.36
N GLY A 393 -13.46 -5.71 25.36
CA GLY A 393 -12.33 -5.25 24.54
C GLY A 393 -12.71 -4.28 23.43
N LEU A 394 -14.02 -4.13 23.12
CA LEU A 394 -14.48 -3.25 22.07
C LEU A 394 -14.10 -1.78 22.31
N ARG A 395 -13.55 -1.14 21.30
CA ARG A 395 -13.21 0.29 21.27
C ARG A 395 -14.19 1.08 20.41
N GLU A 396 -14.62 0.47 19.31
CA GLU A 396 -15.58 1.07 18.39
C GLU A 396 -16.67 0.07 17.99
N LEU A 397 -17.92 0.52 18.08
CA LEU A 397 -19.12 -0.22 17.70
C LEU A 397 -20.04 0.70 16.89
N VAL A 398 -20.37 0.30 15.67
CA VAL A 398 -21.23 1.09 14.77
C VAL A 398 -22.52 0.31 14.51
N LEU A 399 -23.66 0.88 14.93
CA LEU A 399 -24.98 0.25 14.93
C LEU A 399 -26.04 1.04 14.13
N TYR A 400 -25.72 2.22 13.60
CA TYR A 400 -26.74 3.05 12.93
C TYR A 400 -27.45 2.26 11.81
N GLY A 401 -28.78 2.49 11.68
CA GLY A 401 -29.58 1.78 10.70
C GLY A 401 -29.82 0.30 10.98
N THR A 402 -29.47 -0.21 12.18
CA THR A 402 -29.91 -1.51 12.70
C THR A 402 -31.29 -1.39 13.34
N LYS A 403 -31.88 -2.52 13.73
CA LYS A 403 -33.07 -2.59 14.58
C LYS A 403 -32.73 -2.90 16.03
N ALA A 404 -31.50 -2.62 16.44
CA ALA A 404 -30.98 -2.97 17.76
C ALA A 404 -31.83 -2.39 18.89
N ARG A 405 -32.10 -3.23 19.90
CA ARG A 405 -32.80 -2.86 21.13
C ARG A 405 -31.79 -2.81 22.28
N ASN A 406 -32.17 -2.18 23.39
CA ASN A 406 -31.37 -2.15 24.61
C ASN A 406 -29.96 -1.50 24.45
N VAL A 407 -29.85 -0.51 23.56
CA VAL A 407 -28.56 0.17 23.31
C VAL A 407 -28.06 0.89 24.57
N ASP A 408 -28.95 1.43 25.39
CA ASP A 408 -28.54 2.10 26.64
C ASP A 408 -28.00 1.12 27.70
N GLU A 409 -28.52 -0.11 27.74
CA GLU A 409 -27.95 -1.17 28.56
C GLU A 409 -26.58 -1.58 28.07
N LEU A 410 -26.40 -1.64 26.73
CA LEU A 410 -25.11 -1.95 26.13
C LEU A 410 -24.08 -0.85 26.42
N LYS A 411 -24.47 0.43 26.37
CA LYS A 411 -23.60 1.56 26.78
C LYS A 411 -23.16 1.45 28.22
N ALA A 412 -24.09 1.04 29.13
CA ALA A 412 -23.77 0.82 30.54
C ALA A 412 -22.78 -0.35 30.72
N ALA A 413 -22.92 -1.43 29.94
CA ALA A 413 -22.04 -2.59 30.01
C ALA A 413 -20.65 -2.32 29.40
N LEU A 414 -20.57 -1.42 28.39
CA LEU A 414 -19.35 -1.11 27.61
C LEU A 414 -18.98 0.38 27.74
N PRO A 415 -18.67 0.91 28.92
CA PRO A 415 -18.49 2.35 29.14
C PRO A 415 -17.27 2.95 28.46
N LYS A 416 -16.32 2.12 27.95
CA LYS A 416 -15.11 2.55 27.25
C LYS A 416 -15.25 2.47 25.73
N THR A 417 -16.36 1.92 25.24
CA THR A 417 -16.59 1.72 23.80
C THR A 417 -17.25 2.96 23.19
N ARG A 418 -16.71 3.44 22.09
CA ARG A 418 -17.40 4.43 21.25
C ARG A 418 -18.53 3.73 20.50
N ILE A 419 -19.76 4.01 20.88
CA ILE A 419 -20.95 3.45 20.23
C ILE A 419 -21.60 4.53 19.37
N VAL A 420 -21.65 4.26 18.05
CA VAL A 420 -22.33 5.10 17.04
C VAL A 420 -23.61 4.38 16.64
N TRP A 421 -24.77 5.04 16.88
CA TRP A 421 -26.06 4.44 16.57
C TRP A 421 -27.12 5.49 16.29
#